data_ea7d802a687958bda86bb666bc4de7c6
#
_entry.id   ea7d802a687958bda86bb666bc4de7c6
#
_cell.length_a   1.000
_cell.length_b   1.000
_cell.length_c   1.000
_cell.angle_alpha   90.00
_cell.angle_beta   90.00
_cell.angle_gamma   90.00
#
_symmetry.space_group_name_H-M   'P 1'
#
loop_
_entity.id
_entity.type
_entity.pdbx_description
1 polymer ?
#
loop_
_entity_poly.entity_id
_entity_poly.type
_entity_poly.pdbx_seq_one_letter_code
_entity_poly.pdbx_strand_id
1 'polypeptide(L)'
;MSEVCAQVRLLCLMSALLASAVKPALAQIVVKNEDVTFKFGVQGQLWGDWTEDSTGTQGYQQNFYLRRARIIVGGDIGKDISFFMETDDPKLGITPKNLASGFILQDALLEWRPTNVFQVVGGLMLVPFTRNALQSTLSYLTLDISPITIVNNAATQSSALRDVGFEAKGFFLNDHLLYRLGEFSGERDANGRNSPRTVGYLQYDFFSPEKGYLYAGTALGKQKVLAVNAGFDKQGSYRGISADVATTLPVNHGDEIAAQFQFIHYDGRTKFPTIANQNDAFVEAGYYAHRAKVQPFLKYETQNFVDAVNASKDINRVGFGANYYIRGQNLKWTAQYLRALPQNTSTLKACNELTMQLQLMYW
;
A
#
# COMPACT_ATOMS: atom_id res chain seq x y z
N MET A 1 31.84 7.78 -2.98
CA MET A 1 31.31 7.24 -4.25
C MET A 1 31.81 5.83 -4.58
N SER A 2 33.07 5.48 -4.32
CA SER A 2 33.60 4.13 -4.63
C SER A 2 33.02 3.00 -3.76
N GLU A 3 32.80 3.20 -2.47
CA GLU A 3 32.25 2.17 -1.56
C GLU A 3 30.77 1.86 -1.82
N VAL A 4 29.96 2.87 -2.10
CA VAL A 4 28.54 2.67 -2.45
C VAL A 4 28.42 1.86 -3.74
N CYS A 5 29.29 2.12 -4.72
CA CYS A 5 29.31 1.37 -5.98
C CYS A 5 29.73 -0.09 -5.79
N ALA A 6 30.64 -0.38 -4.85
CA ALA A 6 31.07 -1.73 -4.50
C ALA A 6 29.96 -2.52 -3.76
N GLN A 7 29.24 -1.89 -2.85
CA GLN A 7 28.14 -2.50 -2.12
C GLN A 7 26.92 -2.79 -3.01
N VAL A 8 26.61 -1.89 -3.94
CA VAL A 8 25.58 -2.11 -4.96
C VAL A 8 25.94 -3.31 -5.86
N ARG A 9 27.21 -3.44 -6.27
CA ARG A 9 27.66 -4.61 -7.04
C ARG A 9 27.56 -5.92 -6.26
N LEU A 10 27.85 -5.91 -4.96
CA LEU A 10 27.75 -7.10 -4.11
C LEU A 10 26.29 -7.55 -3.93
N LEU A 11 25.37 -6.60 -3.72
CA LEU A 11 23.93 -6.90 -3.65
C LEU A 11 23.41 -7.45 -4.98
N CYS A 12 23.78 -6.88 -6.10
CA CYS A 12 23.41 -7.37 -7.43
C CYS A 12 23.97 -8.78 -7.70
N LEU A 13 25.16 -9.10 -7.24
CA LEU A 13 25.78 -10.43 -7.37
C LEU A 13 25.10 -11.47 -6.47
N MET A 14 24.79 -11.14 -5.22
CA MET A 14 24.07 -12.04 -4.32
C MET A 14 22.66 -12.37 -4.83
N SER A 15 22.00 -11.44 -5.46
CA SER A 15 20.66 -11.65 -6.05
C SER A 15 20.71 -12.52 -7.31
N ALA A 16 21.73 -12.37 -8.12
CA ALA A 16 21.93 -13.21 -9.31
C ALA A 16 22.20 -14.69 -8.91
N LEU A 17 22.91 -14.91 -7.81
CA LEU A 17 23.17 -16.25 -7.25
C LEU A 17 21.90 -16.90 -6.66
N LEU A 18 21.05 -16.13 -5.96
CA LEU A 18 19.76 -16.63 -5.46
C LEU A 18 18.77 -16.97 -6.58
N ALA A 19 18.79 -16.22 -7.68
CA ALA A 19 17.90 -16.47 -8.83
C ALA A 19 18.20 -17.79 -9.57
N SER A 20 19.45 -18.26 -9.52
CA SER A 20 19.87 -19.49 -10.21
C SER A 20 19.58 -20.79 -9.43
N ALA A 21 19.33 -20.71 -8.13
CA ALA A 21 19.23 -21.89 -7.24
C ALA A 21 17.79 -22.38 -7.00
N VAL A 22 16.76 -21.65 -7.44
CA VAL A 22 15.37 -21.98 -7.10
C VAL A 22 14.69 -22.72 -8.25
N LYS A 23 14.58 -24.05 -8.14
CA LYS A 23 13.65 -24.83 -8.98
C LYS A 23 12.21 -24.37 -8.72
N PRO A 24 11.30 -24.39 -9.73
CA PRO A 24 9.92 -24.00 -9.50
C PRO A 24 9.25 -25.01 -8.56
N ALA A 25 9.21 -24.70 -7.28
CA ALA A 25 8.27 -25.34 -6.39
C ALA A 25 6.91 -24.69 -6.64
N LEU A 26 6.11 -25.36 -7.43
CA LEU A 26 4.69 -25.09 -7.55
C LEU A 26 4.03 -25.80 -6.38
N ALA A 27 3.68 -25.07 -5.33
CA ALA A 27 2.62 -25.51 -4.47
C ALA A 27 2.22 -24.40 -3.51
N GLN A 28 1.19 -23.66 -3.82
CA GLN A 28 0.32 -23.05 -2.83
C GLN A 28 -0.10 -24.16 -1.86
N ILE A 29 0.14 -24.00 -0.56
CA ILE A 29 -0.36 -24.95 0.42
C ILE A 29 -1.86 -24.69 0.56
N VAL A 30 -2.64 -25.54 -0.11
CA VAL A 30 -4.10 -25.50 -0.04
C VAL A 30 -4.56 -26.82 0.58
N VAL A 31 -5.19 -26.72 1.71
CA VAL A 31 -5.91 -27.85 2.33
C VAL A 31 -7.38 -27.67 2.00
N LYS A 32 -7.97 -28.63 1.35
CA LYS A 32 -9.39 -28.62 0.98
C LYS A 32 -10.10 -29.83 1.58
N ASN A 33 -11.15 -29.57 2.33
CA ASN A 33 -12.15 -30.53 2.73
C ASN A 33 -13.48 -30.14 2.07
N GLU A 34 -14.53 -30.95 2.19
CA GLU A 34 -15.82 -30.76 1.50
C GLU A 34 -16.36 -29.33 1.61
N ASP A 35 -16.31 -28.72 2.79
CA ASP A 35 -16.86 -27.40 3.08
C ASP A 35 -15.83 -26.31 3.35
N VAL A 36 -14.54 -26.63 3.50
CA VAL A 36 -13.52 -25.68 3.90
C VAL A 36 -12.34 -25.72 2.96
N THR A 37 -11.97 -24.53 2.45
CA THR A 37 -10.69 -24.31 1.77
C THR A 37 -9.80 -23.48 2.67
N PHE A 38 -8.59 -23.96 2.92
CA PHE A 38 -7.59 -23.28 3.73
C PHE A 38 -6.34 -23.05 2.88
N LYS A 39 -5.86 -21.82 2.86
CA LYS A 39 -4.67 -21.38 2.13
C LYS A 39 -3.65 -20.83 3.11
N PHE A 40 -2.40 -21.10 2.88
CA PHE A 40 -1.28 -20.60 3.68
C PHE A 40 -0.26 -19.92 2.78
N GLY A 41 0.24 -18.77 3.19
CA GLY A 41 1.24 -18.01 2.46
C GLY A 41 2.24 -17.31 3.37
N VAL A 42 3.31 -16.82 2.76
CA VAL A 42 4.32 -16.01 3.41
C VAL A 42 4.74 -14.86 2.50
N GLN A 43 5.06 -13.70 3.09
CA GLN A 43 5.63 -12.55 2.39
C GLN A 43 6.86 -12.06 3.13
N GLY A 44 7.95 -11.84 2.39
CA GLY A 44 9.14 -11.16 2.87
C GLY A 44 9.52 -10.01 1.94
N GLN A 45 9.85 -8.84 2.53
CA GLN A 45 10.41 -7.72 1.80
C GLN A 45 11.64 -7.23 2.54
N LEU A 46 12.83 -7.49 1.96
CA LEU A 46 14.10 -7.00 2.47
C LEU A 46 14.39 -5.66 1.79
N TRP A 47 14.67 -4.62 2.60
CA TRP A 47 15.05 -3.29 2.14
C TRP A 47 16.48 -2.96 2.50
N GLY A 48 17.14 -2.24 1.56
CA GLY A 48 18.33 -1.46 1.82
C GLY A 48 18.02 -0.03 1.45
N ASP A 49 18.09 0.90 2.39
CA ASP A 49 17.88 2.32 2.14
C ASP A 49 19.11 3.17 2.49
N TRP A 50 19.27 4.25 1.74
CA TRP A 50 20.24 5.31 1.92
C TRP A 50 19.48 6.63 1.85
N THR A 51 19.24 7.22 3.02
CA THR A 51 18.44 8.44 3.16
C THR A 51 19.33 9.59 3.63
N GLU A 52 19.30 10.68 2.89
CA GLU A 52 19.98 11.92 3.27
C GLU A 52 19.23 12.61 4.42
N ASP A 53 19.99 13.13 5.39
CA ASP A 53 19.39 13.88 6.49
C ASP A 53 18.85 15.24 6.00
N SER A 54 17.55 15.46 6.17
CA SER A 54 16.87 16.70 5.79
C SER A 54 17.33 17.93 6.59
N THR A 55 17.99 17.75 7.72
CA THR A 55 18.62 18.85 8.49
C THR A 55 19.98 19.23 7.91
N GLY A 56 20.59 18.34 7.12
CA GLY A 56 21.88 18.53 6.47
C GLY A 56 23.07 18.46 7.42
N THR A 57 22.91 17.92 8.63
CA THR A 57 23.94 17.86 9.66
C THR A 57 24.62 16.51 9.77
N GLN A 58 23.98 15.41 9.40
CA GLN A 58 24.43 14.05 9.65
C GLN A 58 24.78 13.23 8.39
N GLY A 59 24.66 13.80 7.19
CA GLY A 59 24.94 13.10 5.94
C GLY A 59 23.89 12.05 5.58
N TYR A 60 24.33 10.84 5.20
CA TYR A 60 23.44 9.73 4.83
C TYR A 60 23.29 8.72 5.96
N GLN A 61 22.03 8.36 6.26
CA GLN A 61 21.71 7.17 7.03
C GLN A 61 21.64 5.97 6.09
N GLN A 62 22.05 4.80 6.57
CA GLN A 62 21.99 3.55 5.84
C GLN A 62 21.34 2.48 6.70
N ASN A 63 20.33 1.82 6.17
CA ASN A 63 19.63 0.72 6.85
C ASN A 63 19.53 -0.51 5.95
N PHE A 64 19.62 -1.69 6.57
CA PHE A 64 19.19 -2.96 5.99
C PHE A 64 18.22 -3.60 6.96
N TYR A 65 16.99 -3.85 6.53
CA TYR A 65 15.93 -4.34 7.41
C TYR A 65 14.82 -5.07 6.65
N LEU A 66 14.06 -5.86 7.39
CA LEU A 66 12.84 -6.45 6.86
C LEU A 66 11.71 -5.40 6.92
N ARG A 67 11.32 -4.89 5.77
CA ARG A 67 10.21 -3.93 5.66
C ARG A 67 8.89 -4.60 6.02
N ARG A 68 8.73 -5.89 5.62
CA ARG A 68 7.59 -6.75 5.94
C ARG A 68 8.07 -8.18 6.10
N ALA A 69 7.55 -8.87 7.11
CA ALA A 69 7.71 -10.29 7.32
C ALA A 69 6.35 -10.86 7.75
N ARG A 70 5.63 -11.52 6.83
CA ARG A 70 4.23 -11.86 7.01
C ARG A 70 3.97 -13.35 6.90
N ILE A 71 3.08 -13.83 7.73
CA ILE A 71 2.40 -15.11 7.60
C ILE A 71 0.96 -14.80 7.24
N ILE A 72 0.48 -15.44 6.18
CA ILE A 72 -0.83 -15.17 5.60
C ILE A 72 -1.64 -16.46 5.64
N VAL A 73 -2.87 -16.35 6.12
CA VAL A 73 -3.82 -17.45 6.19
C VAL A 73 -5.15 -16.96 5.67
N GLY A 74 -5.81 -17.73 4.85
CA GLY A 74 -7.14 -17.39 4.35
C GLY A 74 -7.85 -18.59 3.79
N GLY A 75 -9.10 -18.40 3.42
CA GLY A 75 -9.89 -19.47 2.85
C GLY A 75 -11.36 -19.18 2.80
N ASP A 76 -12.12 -20.20 2.44
CA ASP A 76 -13.57 -20.16 2.34
C ASP A 76 -14.19 -21.27 3.20
N ILE A 77 -15.35 -20.97 3.82
CA ILE A 77 -16.18 -21.92 4.56
C ILE A 77 -17.52 -21.96 3.84
N GLY A 78 -17.83 -23.08 3.22
CA GLY A 78 -18.96 -23.21 2.33
C GLY A 78 -18.82 -22.31 1.10
N LYS A 79 -19.96 -21.71 0.68
CA LYS A 79 -19.99 -20.85 -0.52
C LYS A 79 -19.97 -19.36 -0.21
N ASP A 80 -20.40 -19.00 0.98
CA ASP A 80 -20.79 -17.62 1.30
C ASP A 80 -19.89 -16.97 2.35
N ILE A 81 -19.01 -17.71 2.99
CA ILE A 81 -18.11 -17.19 4.03
C ILE A 81 -16.68 -17.31 3.59
N SER A 82 -15.91 -16.24 3.70
CA SER A 82 -14.45 -16.28 3.61
C SER A 82 -13.82 -15.66 4.85
N PHE A 83 -12.58 -16.04 5.08
CA PHE A 83 -11.76 -15.46 6.13
C PHE A 83 -10.38 -15.12 5.61
N PHE A 84 -9.78 -14.11 6.22
CA PHE A 84 -8.42 -13.71 5.93
C PHE A 84 -7.74 -13.25 7.22
N MET A 85 -6.52 -13.71 7.46
CA MET A 85 -5.67 -13.31 8.57
C MET A 85 -4.24 -13.13 8.08
N GLU A 86 -3.63 -12.02 8.50
CA GLU A 86 -2.25 -11.69 8.18
C GLU A 86 -1.54 -11.18 9.43
N THR A 87 -0.37 -11.73 9.73
CA THR A 87 0.56 -11.14 10.72
C THR A 87 1.59 -10.29 10.00
N ASP A 88 2.26 -9.37 10.70
CA ASP A 88 3.43 -8.65 10.17
C ASP A 88 4.45 -8.42 11.28
N ASP A 89 5.72 -8.39 10.93
CA ASP A 89 6.81 -7.84 11.74
C ASP A 89 7.44 -6.68 10.95
N PRO A 90 6.84 -5.48 11.04
CA PRO A 90 7.20 -4.36 10.20
C PRO A 90 8.48 -3.71 10.68
N LYS A 91 9.42 -3.47 9.73
CA LYS A 91 10.67 -2.72 9.98
C LYS A 91 11.63 -3.38 10.97
N LEU A 92 11.62 -4.72 11.05
CA LEU A 92 12.57 -5.47 11.88
C LEU A 92 14.02 -5.18 11.45
N GLY A 93 14.81 -4.64 12.35
CA GLY A 93 16.22 -4.30 12.12
C GLY A 93 16.51 -2.86 11.68
N ILE A 94 15.48 -2.00 11.54
CA ILE A 94 15.66 -0.56 11.23
C ILE A 94 16.32 0.19 12.41
N THR A 95 16.90 1.35 12.12
CA THR A 95 17.50 2.24 13.15
C THR A 95 16.44 2.91 14.05
N PRO A 96 16.59 2.94 15.40
CA PRO A 96 17.64 2.25 16.16
C PRO A 96 17.50 0.74 16.03
N LYS A 97 18.64 0.04 15.78
CA LYS A 97 18.62 -1.38 15.44
C LYS A 97 17.98 -2.21 16.57
N ASN A 98 16.88 -2.84 16.24
CA ASN A 98 16.19 -3.81 17.09
C ASN A 98 15.90 -5.07 16.28
N LEU A 99 16.38 -6.21 16.76
CA LEU A 99 16.18 -7.52 16.16
C LEU A 99 15.21 -8.39 16.97
N ALA A 100 14.59 -7.83 18.02
CA ALA A 100 13.50 -8.49 18.71
C ALA A 100 12.27 -8.49 17.82
N SER A 101 11.77 -9.67 17.48
CA SER A 101 10.54 -9.82 16.69
C SER A 101 9.34 -9.31 17.50
N GLY A 102 8.49 -8.55 16.82
CA GLY A 102 7.26 -7.99 17.36
C GLY A 102 6.08 -8.29 16.43
N PHE A 103 5.84 -9.58 16.12
CA PHE A 103 4.70 -9.96 15.27
C PHE A 103 3.40 -9.36 15.79
N ILE A 104 2.78 -8.56 14.96
CA ILE A 104 1.45 -7.99 15.19
C ILE A 104 0.42 -8.70 14.31
N LEU A 105 -0.82 -8.74 14.75
CA LEU A 105 -1.94 -9.10 13.90
C LEU A 105 -2.25 -7.90 13.00
N GLN A 106 -2.03 -8.07 11.70
CA GLN A 106 -2.20 -7.01 10.71
C GLN A 106 -3.62 -6.96 10.15
N ASP A 107 -4.16 -8.11 9.79
CA ASP A 107 -5.54 -8.32 9.35
C ASP A 107 -6.12 -9.55 10.04
N ALA A 108 -7.39 -9.50 10.42
CA ALA A 108 -8.17 -10.65 10.89
C ALA A 108 -9.66 -10.37 10.64
N LEU A 109 -10.19 -10.89 9.57
CA LEU A 109 -11.55 -10.59 9.13
C LEU A 109 -12.30 -11.83 8.66
N LEU A 110 -13.61 -11.73 8.77
CA LEU A 110 -14.59 -12.62 8.18
C LEU A 110 -15.43 -11.83 7.18
N GLU A 111 -15.73 -12.44 6.07
CA GLU A 111 -16.61 -11.90 5.05
C GLU A 111 -17.77 -12.86 4.80
N TRP A 112 -18.99 -12.37 4.96
CA TRP A 112 -20.21 -13.08 4.61
C TRP A 112 -20.82 -12.51 3.34
N ARG A 113 -21.05 -13.35 2.34
CA ARG A 113 -21.45 -12.99 0.98
C ARG A 113 -22.78 -13.62 0.60
N PRO A 114 -23.90 -13.29 1.25
CA PRO A 114 -25.21 -13.90 0.93
C PRO A 114 -25.66 -13.59 -0.49
N THR A 115 -25.29 -12.43 -1.01
CA THR A 115 -25.57 -12.02 -2.39
C THR A 115 -24.43 -11.20 -2.97
N ASN A 116 -24.42 -11.01 -4.27
CA ASN A 116 -23.42 -10.16 -4.92
C ASN A 116 -23.61 -8.66 -4.58
N VAL A 117 -24.87 -8.24 -4.37
CA VAL A 117 -25.20 -6.84 -4.10
C VAL A 117 -25.10 -6.45 -2.62
N PHE A 118 -25.00 -7.43 -1.72
CA PHE A 118 -24.88 -7.20 -0.29
C PHE A 118 -23.96 -8.24 0.34
N GLN A 119 -22.90 -7.79 0.94
CA GLN A 119 -21.89 -8.56 1.64
C GLN A 119 -21.50 -7.81 2.92
N VAL A 120 -21.11 -8.52 3.95
CA VAL A 120 -20.66 -7.94 5.23
C VAL A 120 -19.28 -8.44 5.55
N VAL A 121 -18.39 -7.52 5.87
CA VAL A 121 -17.04 -7.82 6.37
C VAL A 121 -16.94 -7.33 7.80
N GLY A 122 -16.39 -8.12 8.70
CA GLY A 122 -16.18 -7.74 10.10
C GLY A 122 -14.83 -8.19 10.62
N GLY A 123 -14.19 -7.37 11.44
CA GLY A 123 -12.91 -7.67 12.05
C GLY A 123 -11.91 -6.54 12.00
N LEU A 124 -10.62 -6.87 12.13
CA LEU A 124 -9.50 -5.98 11.91
C LEU A 124 -9.18 -5.98 10.42
N MET A 125 -9.40 -4.86 9.73
CA MET A 125 -9.30 -4.78 8.29
C MET A 125 -8.87 -3.41 7.78
N LEU A 126 -8.46 -3.34 6.51
CA LEU A 126 -8.20 -2.08 5.83
C LEU A 126 -9.44 -1.19 5.81
N VAL A 127 -9.26 0.06 6.21
CA VAL A 127 -10.32 1.08 6.17
C VAL A 127 -10.47 1.56 4.71
N PRO A 128 -11.68 1.43 4.10
CA PRO A 128 -11.88 1.68 2.68
C PRO A 128 -12.05 3.18 2.38
N PHE A 129 -10.93 3.91 2.37
CA PHE A 129 -10.95 5.36 2.13
C PHE A 129 -10.38 5.74 0.77
N THR A 130 -9.28 5.12 0.35
CA THR A 130 -8.64 5.40 -0.93
C THR A 130 -8.21 4.11 -1.62
N ARG A 131 -8.04 4.14 -2.95
CA ARG A 131 -7.53 2.97 -3.67
C ARG A 131 -6.12 2.59 -3.22
N ASN A 132 -5.22 3.55 -3.03
CA ASN A 132 -3.85 3.27 -2.61
C ASN A 132 -3.79 2.60 -1.22
N ALA A 133 -4.74 2.94 -0.31
CA ALA A 133 -4.91 2.25 0.96
C ALA A 133 -5.35 0.78 0.81
N LEU A 134 -6.12 0.49 -0.23
CA LEU A 134 -6.65 -0.84 -0.53
C LEU A 134 -5.76 -1.65 -1.49
N GLN A 135 -4.59 -1.14 -1.88
CA GLN A 135 -3.68 -1.89 -2.76
C GLN A 135 -2.89 -2.96 -2.01
N SER A 136 -2.68 -4.06 -2.70
CA SER A 136 -1.78 -5.11 -2.23
C SER A 136 -0.33 -4.64 -2.24
N THR A 137 0.34 -4.82 -1.12
CA THR A 137 1.78 -4.52 -0.98
C THR A 137 2.68 -5.31 -1.93
N LEU A 138 2.16 -6.36 -2.51
CA LEU A 138 2.86 -7.19 -3.50
C LEU A 138 2.96 -6.52 -4.87
N SER A 139 1.92 -5.78 -5.23
CA SER A 139 1.72 -5.29 -6.59
C SER A 139 1.77 -3.77 -6.71
N TYR A 140 2.31 -3.06 -5.71
CA TYR A 140 2.58 -1.63 -5.89
C TYR A 140 3.38 -1.39 -7.16
N LEU A 141 2.98 -0.37 -7.92
CA LEU A 141 3.70 0.07 -9.11
C LEU A 141 5.06 0.66 -8.71
N THR A 142 5.06 1.52 -7.70
CA THR A 142 6.26 2.06 -7.08
C THR A 142 6.70 1.21 -5.87
N LEU A 143 7.63 1.67 -5.07
CA LEU A 143 8.23 0.89 -4.00
C LEU A 143 7.25 0.60 -2.86
N ASP A 144 6.49 1.61 -2.42
CA ASP A 144 5.56 1.50 -1.28
C ASP A 144 4.38 2.47 -1.42
N ILE A 145 3.44 2.35 -0.48
CA ILE A 145 2.30 3.26 -0.35
C ILE A 145 2.76 4.71 -0.25
N SER A 146 1.99 5.62 -0.82
CA SER A 146 2.28 7.05 -0.70
C SER A 146 2.07 7.54 0.75
N PRO A 147 3.00 8.31 1.33
CA PRO A 147 2.88 8.85 2.68
C PRO A 147 1.64 9.74 2.86
N ILE A 148 1.14 10.38 1.80
CA ILE A 148 -0.09 11.19 1.89
C ILE A 148 -1.34 10.34 2.16
N THR A 149 -1.31 9.06 1.83
CA THR A 149 -2.42 8.12 2.08
C THR A 149 -2.57 7.75 3.56
N ILE A 150 -1.50 7.90 4.36
CA ILE A 150 -1.46 7.49 5.77
C ILE A 150 -1.46 8.66 6.77
N VAL A 151 -1.71 9.89 6.33
CA VAL A 151 -1.70 11.10 7.16
C VAL A 151 -2.61 10.99 8.38
N ASN A 152 -3.79 10.40 8.23
CA ASN A 152 -4.78 10.24 9.29
C ASN A 152 -4.53 9.07 10.26
N ASN A 153 -3.55 8.21 9.97
CA ASN A 153 -3.35 6.92 10.65
C ASN A 153 -3.14 7.07 12.17
N ALA A 154 -2.20 7.93 12.57
CA ALA A 154 -1.90 8.15 13.99
C ALA A 154 -3.07 8.79 14.74
N ALA A 155 -3.72 9.79 14.14
CA ALA A 155 -4.82 10.52 14.76
C ALA A 155 -6.06 9.65 14.95
N THR A 156 -6.36 8.78 14.00
CA THR A 156 -7.48 7.83 14.08
C THR A 156 -7.16 6.56 14.88
N GLN A 157 -5.94 6.46 15.44
CA GLN A 157 -5.43 5.26 16.12
C GLN A 157 -5.46 4.00 15.24
N SER A 158 -5.40 4.17 13.93
CA SER A 158 -5.31 3.06 12.98
C SER A 158 -3.90 2.45 12.96
N SER A 159 -3.79 1.14 12.76
CA SER A 159 -2.52 0.45 12.58
C SER A 159 -2.31 0.16 11.09
N ALA A 160 -1.36 0.83 10.45
CA ALA A 160 -1.07 0.65 9.02
C ALA A 160 -2.34 0.64 8.14
N LEU A 161 -3.23 1.62 8.34
CA LEU A 161 -4.54 1.80 7.68
C LEU A 161 -5.63 0.80 8.12
N ARG A 162 -5.40 -0.01 9.13
CA ARG A 162 -6.40 -0.96 9.65
C ARG A 162 -7.07 -0.43 10.89
N ASP A 163 -8.32 -0.79 11.01
CA ASP A 163 -9.14 -0.54 12.20
C ASP A 163 -10.11 -1.70 12.40
N VAL A 164 -10.63 -1.82 13.62
CA VAL A 164 -11.63 -2.84 13.94
C VAL A 164 -13.03 -2.29 13.68
N GLY A 165 -13.82 -3.00 12.89
CA GLY A 165 -15.16 -2.54 12.54
C GLY A 165 -15.95 -3.52 11.70
N PHE A 166 -17.01 -3.00 11.11
CA PHE A 166 -17.87 -3.67 10.15
C PHE A 166 -18.02 -2.85 8.89
N GLU A 167 -18.08 -3.52 7.76
CA GLU A 167 -18.26 -2.93 6.45
C GLU A 167 -19.38 -3.66 5.71
N ALA A 168 -20.34 -2.93 5.17
CA ALA A 168 -21.25 -3.40 4.15
C ALA A 168 -20.65 -3.05 2.77
N LYS A 169 -20.59 -4.03 1.87
CA LYS A 169 -20.14 -3.82 0.49
C LYS A 169 -20.99 -4.61 -0.48
N GLY A 170 -20.92 -4.27 -1.75
CA GLY A 170 -21.61 -5.00 -2.79
C GLY A 170 -21.36 -4.43 -4.17
N PHE A 171 -21.83 -5.18 -5.17
CA PHE A 171 -21.59 -4.89 -6.58
C PHE A 171 -22.90 -4.72 -7.32
N PHE A 172 -22.96 -3.70 -8.16
CA PHE A 172 -24.06 -3.40 -9.08
C PHE A 172 -23.55 -3.32 -10.51
N LEU A 173 -24.45 -3.17 -11.48
CA LEU A 173 -24.16 -2.95 -12.89
C LEU A 173 -23.22 -4.02 -13.47
N ASN A 174 -23.54 -5.30 -13.28
CA ASN A 174 -22.70 -6.43 -13.67
C ASN A 174 -21.27 -6.34 -13.06
N ASP A 175 -21.21 -6.02 -11.78
CA ASP A 175 -19.99 -5.90 -10.99
C ASP A 175 -19.12 -4.65 -11.27
N HIS A 176 -19.55 -3.79 -12.19
CA HIS A 176 -18.78 -2.58 -12.53
C HIS A 176 -18.88 -1.46 -11.50
N LEU A 177 -19.89 -1.46 -10.64
CA LEU A 177 -20.06 -0.48 -9.56
C LEU A 177 -19.94 -1.17 -8.21
N LEU A 178 -18.88 -0.89 -7.48
CA LEU A 178 -18.66 -1.33 -6.10
C LEU A 178 -18.97 -0.20 -5.13
N TYR A 179 -19.71 -0.50 -4.07
CA TYR A 179 -19.79 0.36 -2.88
C TYR A 179 -19.20 -0.35 -1.66
N ARG A 180 -18.63 0.43 -0.74
CA ARG A 180 -18.18 0.01 0.59
C ARG A 180 -18.55 1.09 1.59
N LEU A 181 -19.21 0.72 2.68
CA LEU A 181 -19.61 1.62 3.76
C LEU A 181 -19.35 0.93 5.08
N GLY A 182 -18.48 1.50 5.90
CA GLY A 182 -18.04 0.90 7.15
C GLY A 182 -18.15 1.82 8.34
N GLU A 183 -18.37 1.20 9.50
CA GLU A 183 -18.26 1.79 10.80
C GLU A 183 -17.13 1.13 11.58
N PHE A 184 -16.18 1.94 12.03
CA PHE A 184 -14.95 1.51 12.68
C PHE A 184 -14.83 2.13 14.06
N SER A 185 -13.98 1.53 14.90
CA SER A 185 -13.71 2.04 16.25
C SER A 185 -13.19 3.47 16.25
N GLY A 186 -12.26 3.76 15.35
CA GLY A 186 -11.57 5.05 15.31
C GLY A 186 -10.82 5.38 16.60
N GLU A 187 -10.41 6.64 16.76
CA GLU A 187 -9.78 7.12 17.97
C GLU A 187 -10.76 7.12 19.12
N ARG A 188 -10.31 6.68 20.30
CA ARG A 188 -11.06 6.67 21.55
C ARG A 188 -10.37 7.53 22.59
N ASP A 189 -11.16 8.30 23.35
CA ASP A 189 -10.63 8.99 24.53
C ASP A 189 -10.32 8.00 25.66
N ALA A 190 -9.70 8.51 26.72
CA ALA A 190 -9.33 7.69 27.88
C ALA A 190 -10.52 6.97 28.56
N ASN A 191 -11.75 7.44 28.32
CA ASN A 191 -12.97 6.85 28.87
C ASN A 191 -13.69 5.95 27.87
N GLY A 192 -13.13 5.74 26.68
CA GLY A 192 -13.73 4.95 25.60
C GLY A 192 -14.99 5.56 24.96
N ARG A 193 -15.20 6.86 25.15
CA ARG A 193 -16.39 7.58 24.66
C ARG A 193 -16.05 8.35 23.42
N ASN A 194 -16.29 7.76 22.26
CA ASN A 194 -16.11 8.46 20.99
C ASN A 194 -17.24 8.17 20.03
N SER A 195 -17.45 9.10 19.11
CA SER A 195 -18.20 8.80 17.90
C SER A 195 -17.44 7.75 17.10
N PRO A 196 -18.13 6.77 16.51
CA PRO A 196 -17.49 5.84 15.59
C PRO A 196 -16.91 6.60 14.39
N ARG A 197 -15.99 5.94 13.68
CA ARG A 197 -15.43 6.42 12.44
C ARG A 197 -16.22 5.83 11.30
N THR A 198 -16.92 6.67 10.55
CA THR A 198 -17.68 6.28 9.36
C THR A 198 -16.86 6.50 8.12
N VAL A 199 -16.71 5.47 7.29
CA VAL A 199 -15.91 5.52 6.06
C VAL A 199 -16.72 4.95 4.90
N GLY A 200 -16.68 5.62 3.76
CA GLY A 200 -17.32 5.15 2.54
C GLY A 200 -16.39 5.23 1.34
N TYR A 201 -16.60 4.32 0.41
CA TYR A 201 -15.82 4.21 -0.82
C TYR A 201 -16.72 3.72 -1.95
N LEU A 202 -16.62 4.37 -3.08
CA LEU A 202 -17.35 4.03 -4.31
C LEU A 202 -16.33 3.87 -5.44
N GLN A 203 -16.45 2.79 -6.23
CA GLN A 203 -15.60 2.52 -7.38
C GLN A 203 -16.44 2.16 -8.59
N TYR A 204 -16.08 2.75 -9.72
CA TYR A 204 -16.64 2.34 -11.02
C TYR A 204 -15.53 1.85 -11.93
N ASP A 205 -15.65 0.59 -12.38
CA ASP A 205 -14.74 -0.08 -13.29
C ASP A 205 -15.27 -0.02 -14.72
N PHE A 206 -14.55 0.67 -15.61
CA PHE A 206 -14.93 0.78 -17.03
C PHE A 206 -14.66 -0.48 -17.84
N PHE A 207 -13.69 -1.30 -17.39
CA PHE A 207 -13.27 -2.53 -18.06
C PHE A 207 -13.49 -3.75 -17.16
N SER A 208 -12.42 -4.44 -16.76
CA SER A 208 -12.54 -5.62 -15.91
C SER A 208 -12.88 -5.21 -14.47
N PRO A 209 -14.00 -5.70 -13.89
CA PRO A 209 -14.34 -5.45 -12.51
C PRO A 209 -13.28 -6.00 -11.54
N GLU A 210 -12.97 -5.23 -10.52
CA GLU A 210 -12.04 -5.64 -9.45
C GLU A 210 -12.82 -6.05 -8.20
N LYS A 211 -12.88 -7.35 -7.93
CA LYS A 211 -13.68 -7.92 -6.83
C LYS A 211 -12.88 -8.34 -5.60
N GLY A 212 -11.56 -8.24 -5.64
CA GLY A 212 -10.68 -8.66 -4.56
C GLY A 212 -10.79 -7.81 -3.30
N TYR A 213 -10.36 -8.36 -2.18
CA TYR A 213 -10.17 -7.59 -0.95
C TYR A 213 -9.11 -6.50 -1.15
N LEU A 214 -8.06 -6.82 -1.91
CA LEU A 214 -6.96 -5.93 -2.25
C LEU A 214 -6.90 -5.71 -3.77
N TYR A 215 -6.57 -4.48 -4.17
CA TYR A 215 -6.38 -4.10 -5.57
C TYR A 215 -4.92 -4.22 -6.02
N ALA A 216 -4.72 -4.38 -7.31
CA ALA A 216 -3.39 -4.39 -7.91
C ALA A 216 -2.98 -2.98 -8.36
N GLY A 217 -1.73 -2.60 -8.09
CA GLY A 217 -1.09 -1.42 -8.70
C GLY A 217 -0.57 -1.69 -10.11
N THR A 218 -0.20 -2.96 -10.40
CA THR A 218 0.19 -3.46 -11.71
C THR A 218 -0.27 -4.90 -11.89
N ALA A 219 -0.84 -5.23 -13.03
CA ALA A 219 -1.36 -6.55 -13.38
C ALA A 219 -0.43 -7.37 -14.28
N LEU A 220 0.72 -6.82 -14.69
CA LEU A 220 1.72 -7.43 -15.57
C LEU A 220 1.11 -7.91 -16.91
N GLY A 221 0.25 -7.10 -17.50
CA GLY A 221 -0.41 -7.38 -18.79
C GLY A 221 -1.56 -8.36 -18.73
N LYS A 222 -1.99 -8.80 -17.53
CA LYS A 222 -3.00 -9.85 -17.36
C LYS A 222 -4.43 -9.33 -17.25
N GLN A 223 -4.62 -8.08 -16.87
CA GLN A 223 -5.93 -7.51 -16.63
C GLN A 223 -6.01 -6.08 -17.19
N LYS A 224 -7.13 -5.78 -17.84
CA LYS A 224 -7.43 -4.44 -18.34
C LYS A 224 -8.33 -3.74 -17.35
N VAL A 225 -7.80 -2.75 -16.62
CA VAL A 225 -8.53 -1.97 -15.62
C VAL A 225 -8.52 -0.49 -16.01
N LEU A 226 -9.63 0.17 -15.80
CA LEU A 226 -9.75 1.61 -15.67
C LEU A 226 -10.82 1.84 -14.61
N ALA A 227 -10.40 2.29 -13.44
CA ALA A 227 -11.25 2.51 -12.29
C ALA A 227 -11.25 4.00 -11.91
N VAL A 228 -12.43 4.53 -11.58
CA VAL A 228 -12.61 5.87 -10.99
C VAL A 228 -13.24 5.68 -9.63
N ASN A 229 -12.68 6.33 -8.62
CA ASN A 229 -13.04 6.09 -7.23
C ASN A 229 -13.26 7.39 -6.49
N ALA A 230 -14.12 7.35 -5.46
CA ALA A 230 -14.32 8.41 -4.50
C ALA A 230 -14.50 7.83 -3.11
N GLY A 231 -13.97 8.49 -2.10
CA GLY A 231 -14.09 8.07 -0.72
C GLY A 231 -14.30 9.21 0.25
N PHE A 232 -14.85 8.89 1.40
CA PHE A 232 -14.93 9.80 2.54
C PHE A 232 -14.56 9.07 3.84
N ASP A 233 -14.03 9.82 4.79
CA ASP A 233 -13.63 9.38 6.12
C ASP A 233 -14.03 10.44 7.14
N LYS A 234 -14.79 10.07 8.16
CA LYS A 234 -15.35 11.00 9.14
C LYS A 234 -15.32 10.42 10.55
N GLN A 235 -14.85 11.21 11.50
CA GLN A 235 -15.00 10.92 12.93
C GLN A 235 -15.21 12.23 13.71
N GLY A 236 -16.35 12.41 14.35
CA GLY A 236 -16.69 13.67 14.99
C GLY A 236 -16.67 14.85 13.99
N SER A 237 -15.84 15.87 14.26
CA SER A 237 -15.66 17.01 13.33
C SER A 237 -14.66 16.74 12.21
N TYR A 238 -13.76 15.74 12.34
CA TYR A 238 -12.79 15.37 11.30
C TYR A 238 -13.47 14.94 10.01
N ARG A 239 -12.87 15.32 8.89
CA ARG A 239 -13.29 14.93 7.53
C ARG A 239 -12.08 14.65 6.65
N GLY A 240 -12.15 13.54 5.92
CA GLY A 240 -11.31 13.21 4.79
C GLY A 240 -12.17 12.99 3.56
N ILE A 241 -11.74 13.47 2.39
CA ILE A 241 -12.39 13.24 1.10
C ILE A 241 -11.31 12.82 0.12
N SER A 242 -11.56 11.80 -0.68
CA SER A 242 -10.64 11.32 -1.69
C SER A 242 -11.30 11.16 -3.04
N ALA A 243 -10.52 11.32 -4.09
CA ALA A 243 -10.86 10.94 -5.45
C ALA A 243 -9.62 10.35 -6.11
N ASP A 244 -9.77 9.25 -6.83
CA ASP A 244 -8.65 8.62 -7.53
C ASP A 244 -9.06 7.95 -8.83
N VAL A 245 -8.08 7.81 -9.72
CA VAL A 245 -8.19 7.10 -10.99
C VAL A 245 -7.02 6.15 -11.10
N ALA A 246 -7.28 4.90 -11.47
CA ALA A 246 -6.24 3.92 -11.69
C ALA A 246 -6.48 3.15 -12.99
N THR A 247 -5.39 2.78 -13.64
CA THR A 247 -5.45 1.99 -14.86
C THR A 247 -4.31 0.99 -14.98
N THR A 248 -4.64 -0.19 -15.51
CA THR A 248 -3.68 -1.16 -16.05
C THR A 248 -4.15 -1.53 -17.46
N LEU A 249 -3.40 -1.15 -18.47
CA LEU A 249 -3.76 -1.34 -19.87
C LEU A 249 -2.77 -2.31 -20.51
N PRO A 250 -3.16 -3.57 -20.74
CA PRO A 250 -2.38 -4.46 -21.58
C PRO A 250 -2.19 -3.85 -22.98
N VAL A 251 -0.96 -3.84 -23.44
CA VAL A 251 -0.58 -3.43 -24.77
C VAL A 251 0.03 -4.61 -25.53
N ASN A 252 0.54 -4.40 -26.73
CA ASN A 252 1.05 -5.47 -27.59
C ASN A 252 2.09 -6.36 -26.87
N HIS A 253 2.05 -7.67 -27.17
CA HIS A 253 3.03 -8.67 -26.70
C HIS A 253 3.04 -8.94 -25.19
N GLY A 254 1.97 -8.58 -24.45
CA GLY A 254 1.87 -8.79 -23.00
C GLY A 254 2.53 -7.70 -22.16
N ASP A 255 2.93 -6.59 -22.77
CA ASP A 255 3.35 -5.39 -22.07
C ASP A 255 2.15 -4.70 -21.39
N GLU A 256 2.42 -3.77 -20.47
CA GLU A 256 1.37 -3.04 -19.74
C GLU A 256 1.78 -1.58 -19.52
N ILE A 257 0.82 -0.69 -19.65
CA ILE A 257 0.87 0.65 -19.06
C ILE A 257 0.06 0.62 -17.78
N ALA A 258 0.68 0.94 -16.64
CA ALA A 258 0.02 1.10 -15.37
C ALA A 258 0.17 2.55 -14.89
N ALA A 259 -0.91 3.14 -14.39
CA ALA A 259 -0.88 4.48 -13.83
C ALA A 259 -1.95 4.65 -12.76
N GLN A 260 -1.68 5.55 -11.80
CA GLN A 260 -2.60 5.96 -10.78
C GLN A 260 -2.45 7.45 -10.48
N PHE A 261 -3.58 8.12 -10.28
CA PHE A 261 -3.67 9.46 -9.70
C PHE A 261 -4.58 9.39 -8.49
N GLN A 262 -4.19 10.06 -7.41
CA GLN A 262 -5.00 10.18 -6.20
C GLN A 262 -4.93 11.61 -5.67
N PHE A 263 -6.09 12.13 -5.28
CA PHE A 263 -6.24 13.38 -4.54
C PHE A 263 -6.91 13.08 -3.20
N ILE A 264 -6.43 13.71 -2.12
CA ILE A 264 -7.01 13.63 -0.79
C ILE A 264 -7.06 15.05 -0.20
N HIS A 265 -8.21 15.40 0.34
CA HIS A 265 -8.37 16.54 1.23
C HIS A 265 -8.54 16.04 2.66
N TYR A 266 -7.70 16.53 3.57
CA TYR A 266 -7.80 16.26 5.00
C TYR A 266 -8.14 17.53 5.75
N ASP A 267 -9.06 17.46 6.72
CA ASP A 267 -9.42 18.53 7.64
C ASP A 267 -9.67 17.95 9.04
N GLY A 268 -8.67 18.02 9.91
CA GLY A 268 -8.71 17.46 11.26
C GLY A 268 -9.63 18.22 12.20
N ARG A 269 -9.83 19.52 11.96
CA ARG A 269 -10.65 20.41 12.80
C ARG A 269 -10.33 20.29 14.29
N THR A 270 -11.38 20.34 15.13
CA THR A 270 -11.26 20.20 16.57
C THR A 270 -11.06 18.75 17.04
N LYS A 271 -11.45 17.77 16.23
CA LYS A 271 -11.31 16.35 16.61
C LYS A 271 -9.85 15.90 16.54
N PHE A 272 -9.15 16.23 15.47
CA PHE A 272 -7.76 15.86 15.22
C PHE A 272 -6.91 17.09 14.86
N PRO A 273 -6.58 17.95 15.82
CA PRO A 273 -5.82 19.18 15.55
C PRO A 273 -4.40 18.93 15.02
N THR A 274 -3.91 17.68 15.13
CA THR A 274 -2.62 17.26 14.55
C THR A 274 -2.71 17.04 13.03
N ILE A 275 -3.91 16.84 12.48
CA ILE A 275 -4.15 16.80 11.04
C ILE A 275 -4.48 18.21 10.59
N ALA A 276 -3.51 18.92 10.03
CA ALA A 276 -3.74 20.23 9.45
C ALA A 276 -4.68 20.13 8.24
N ASN A 277 -5.38 21.24 7.94
CA ASN A 277 -6.16 21.34 6.71
C ASN A 277 -5.19 21.34 5.52
N GLN A 278 -5.30 20.34 4.63
CA GLN A 278 -4.35 20.12 3.54
C GLN A 278 -4.99 19.44 2.33
N ASN A 279 -4.40 19.73 1.17
CA ASN A 279 -4.73 19.12 -0.10
C ASN A 279 -3.51 18.35 -0.61
N ASP A 280 -3.65 17.05 -0.73
CA ASP A 280 -2.56 16.16 -1.07
C ASP A 280 -2.88 15.44 -2.38
N ALA A 281 -1.88 15.25 -3.22
CA ALA A 281 -2.05 14.47 -4.44
C ALA A 281 -0.80 13.69 -4.78
N PHE A 282 -0.97 12.56 -5.46
CA PHE A 282 0.12 11.90 -6.15
C PHE A 282 -0.30 11.37 -7.51
N VAL A 283 0.70 11.20 -8.36
CA VAL A 283 0.60 10.49 -9.63
C VAL A 283 1.79 9.55 -9.76
N GLU A 284 1.52 8.35 -10.22
CA GLU A 284 2.55 7.38 -10.60
C GLU A 284 2.19 6.72 -11.92
N ALA A 285 3.21 6.40 -12.71
CA ALA A 285 3.04 5.72 -13.99
C ALA A 285 4.24 4.82 -14.28
N GLY A 286 4.00 3.69 -14.95
CA GLY A 286 5.04 2.76 -15.35
C GLY A 286 4.68 1.97 -16.59
N TYR A 287 5.70 1.46 -17.25
CA TYR A 287 5.59 0.62 -18.45
C TYR A 287 6.25 -0.73 -18.20
N TYR A 288 5.47 -1.79 -18.15
CA TYR A 288 5.97 -3.16 -18.03
C TYR A 288 6.33 -3.72 -19.41
N ALA A 289 7.61 -3.98 -19.63
CA ALA A 289 8.13 -4.67 -20.81
C ALA A 289 8.18 -6.18 -20.53
N HIS A 290 7.18 -6.92 -21.01
CA HIS A 290 7.01 -8.34 -20.73
C HIS A 290 8.23 -9.20 -21.04
N ARG A 291 8.86 -8.99 -22.23
CA ARG A 291 10.04 -9.74 -22.67
C ARG A 291 11.26 -9.51 -21.78
N ALA A 292 11.47 -8.27 -21.37
CA ALA A 292 12.57 -7.89 -20.49
C ALA A 292 12.26 -8.13 -19.01
N LYS A 293 10.98 -8.33 -18.65
CA LYS A 293 10.50 -8.45 -17.26
C LYS A 293 10.85 -7.22 -16.41
N VAL A 294 10.94 -6.06 -17.02
CA VAL A 294 11.29 -4.79 -16.37
C VAL A 294 10.13 -3.83 -16.47
N GLN A 295 9.89 -3.05 -15.42
CA GLN A 295 8.89 -1.99 -15.38
C GLN A 295 9.51 -0.72 -14.80
N PRO A 296 10.11 0.16 -15.63
CA PRO A 296 10.42 1.51 -15.17
C PRO A 296 9.15 2.26 -14.77
N PHE A 297 9.30 3.12 -13.76
CA PHE A 297 8.21 3.94 -13.25
C PHE A 297 8.69 5.34 -12.84
N LEU A 298 7.73 6.25 -12.80
CA LEU A 298 7.86 7.62 -12.29
C LEU A 298 6.79 7.85 -11.23
N LYS A 299 7.11 8.73 -10.28
CA LYS A 299 6.21 9.14 -9.20
C LYS A 299 6.39 10.61 -8.89
N TYR A 300 5.29 11.32 -8.69
CA TYR A 300 5.26 12.67 -8.15
C TYR A 300 4.21 12.75 -7.06
N GLU A 301 4.56 13.38 -5.93
CA GLU A 301 3.65 13.61 -4.81
C GLU A 301 3.74 15.06 -4.39
N THR A 302 2.62 15.61 -3.97
CA THR A 302 2.53 16.95 -3.38
C THR A 302 1.67 16.91 -2.12
N GLN A 303 2.11 17.62 -1.10
CA GLN A 303 1.39 17.82 0.15
C GLN A 303 1.36 19.33 0.42
N ASN A 304 0.17 19.91 0.32
CA ASN A 304 -0.03 21.35 0.40
C ASN A 304 -0.96 21.69 1.57
N PHE A 305 -0.46 22.45 2.52
CA PHE A 305 -1.21 22.90 3.67
C PHE A 305 -1.99 24.17 3.32
N VAL A 306 -3.29 24.16 3.62
CA VAL A 306 -4.19 25.29 3.28
C VAL A 306 -3.95 26.48 4.22
N ASP A 307 -3.61 26.20 5.48
CA ASP A 307 -3.41 27.25 6.49
C ASP A 307 -2.02 27.86 6.38
N ALA A 308 -1.93 29.18 6.37
CA ALA A 308 -0.66 29.93 6.28
C ALA A 308 0.37 29.52 7.36
N VAL A 309 -0.09 29.17 8.56
CA VAL A 309 0.77 28.70 9.68
C VAL A 309 1.49 27.40 9.33
N ASN A 310 0.88 26.53 8.53
CA ASN A 310 1.43 25.25 8.13
C ASN A 310 2.06 25.26 6.73
N ALA A 311 1.96 26.34 5.96
CA ALA A 311 2.48 26.43 4.60
C ALA A 311 3.99 26.19 4.48
N SER A 312 4.75 26.43 5.56
CA SER A 312 6.19 26.07 5.61
C SER A 312 6.46 24.56 5.61
N LYS A 313 5.43 23.73 5.78
CA LYS A 313 5.52 22.26 5.73
C LYS A 313 5.20 21.69 4.34
N ASP A 314 4.83 22.55 3.38
CA ASP A 314 4.57 22.12 2.01
C ASP A 314 5.76 21.36 1.44
N ILE A 315 5.49 20.22 0.83
CA ILE A 315 6.55 19.35 0.32
C ILE A 315 6.10 18.66 -0.98
N ASN A 316 7.00 18.70 -1.96
CA ASN A 316 6.88 17.89 -3.16
C ASN A 316 7.87 16.74 -3.11
N ARG A 317 7.52 15.61 -3.71
CA ARG A 317 8.42 14.46 -3.86
C ARG A 317 8.41 14.01 -5.31
N VAL A 318 9.58 13.83 -5.87
CA VAL A 318 9.77 13.30 -7.23
C VAL A 318 10.55 12.02 -7.13
N GLY A 319 10.06 10.96 -7.72
CA GLY A 319 10.72 9.66 -7.69
C GLY A 319 10.72 8.98 -9.06
N PHE A 320 11.71 8.15 -9.27
CA PHE A 320 11.78 7.22 -10.39
C PHE A 320 12.45 5.93 -9.96
N GLY A 321 12.16 4.87 -10.69
CA GLY A 321 12.72 3.57 -10.36
C GLY A 321 12.37 2.52 -11.39
N ALA A 322 12.64 1.28 -11.03
CA ALA A 322 12.26 0.14 -11.85
C ALA A 322 11.99 -1.10 -10.99
N ASN A 323 11.03 -1.89 -11.43
CA ASN A 323 10.79 -3.25 -10.98
C ASN A 323 11.44 -4.23 -11.96
N TYR A 324 12.09 -5.27 -11.47
CA TYR A 324 12.53 -6.43 -12.24
C TYR A 324 11.84 -7.69 -11.74
N TYR A 325 10.98 -8.28 -12.56
CA TYR A 325 10.14 -9.41 -12.21
C TYR A 325 10.80 -10.74 -12.54
N ILE A 326 11.49 -11.34 -11.58
CA ILE A 326 12.15 -12.66 -11.75
C ILE A 326 11.08 -13.74 -11.94
N ARG A 327 10.04 -13.74 -11.09
CA ARG A 327 8.87 -14.64 -11.13
C ARG A 327 7.56 -13.89 -10.88
N GLY A 328 7.25 -12.91 -11.72
CA GLY A 328 6.10 -12.02 -11.52
C GLY A 328 6.17 -11.33 -10.16
N GLN A 329 5.03 -11.17 -9.49
CA GLN A 329 4.96 -10.55 -8.17
C GLN A 329 5.56 -11.42 -7.05
N ASN A 330 5.74 -12.72 -7.29
CA ASN A 330 6.22 -13.66 -6.28
C ASN A 330 7.70 -13.48 -5.93
N LEU A 331 8.51 -13.07 -6.90
CA LEU A 331 9.91 -12.74 -6.69
C LEU A 331 10.29 -11.58 -7.59
N LYS A 332 10.51 -10.41 -6.99
CA LYS A 332 10.89 -9.20 -7.71
C LYS A 332 11.94 -8.38 -6.98
N TRP A 333 12.71 -7.66 -7.77
CA TRP A 333 13.53 -6.55 -7.34
C TRP A 333 12.84 -5.24 -7.65
N THR A 334 12.98 -4.27 -6.73
CA THR A 334 12.59 -2.88 -6.97
C THR A 334 13.73 -1.99 -6.54
N ALA A 335 14.08 -1.00 -7.36
CA ALA A 335 14.97 0.09 -6.98
C ALA A 335 14.25 1.39 -7.24
N GLN A 336 14.28 2.30 -6.27
CA GLN A 336 13.65 3.62 -6.36
C GLN A 336 14.58 4.69 -5.81
N TYR A 337 14.72 5.77 -6.58
CA TYR A 337 15.26 7.02 -6.11
C TYR A 337 14.11 8.00 -5.89
N LEU A 338 14.11 8.68 -4.74
CA LEU A 338 13.15 9.69 -4.37
C LEU A 338 13.89 10.96 -3.95
N ARG A 339 13.41 12.11 -4.39
CA ARG A 339 13.87 13.41 -3.92
C ARG A 339 12.71 14.17 -3.30
N ALA A 340 12.86 14.49 -2.02
CA ALA A 340 11.94 15.35 -1.29
C ALA A 340 12.38 16.81 -1.43
N LEU A 341 11.44 17.68 -1.79
CA LEU A 341 11.64 19.09 -2.09
C LEU A 341 10.72 19.91 -1.19
N PRO A 342 11.15 20.27 0.04
CA PRO A 342 10.39 21.21 0.87
C PRO A 342 10.19 22.53 0.13
N GLN A 343 9.00 23.08 0.26
CA GLN A 343 8.59 24.32 -0.41
C GLN A 343 8.64 25.52 0.55
N ASN A 344 8.54 26.71 -0.02
CA ASN A 344 8.44 27.96 0.72
C ASN A 344 9.63 28.20 1.70
N THR A 345 9.32 28.72 2.87
CA THR A 345 10.29 29.10 3.92
C THR A 345 10.67 27.95 4.86
N SER A 346 10.55 26.68 4.41
CA SER A 346 10.90 25.52 5.22
C SER A 346 12.35 25.61 5.69
N THR A 347 12.59 25.24 6.95
CA THR A 347 13.96 25.05 7.49
C THR A 347 14.58 23.72 7.05
N LEU A 348 13.76 22.84 6.47
CA LEU A 348 14.24 21.56 5.95
C LEU A 348 14.91 21.74 4.60
N LYS A 349 15.94 20.97 4.35
CA LYS A 349 16.64 20.91 3.06
C LYS A 349 16.02 19.82 2.17
N ALA A 350 16.17 19.99 0.86
CA ALA A 350 15.90 18.91 -0.06
C ALA A 350 16.76 17.69 0.28
N CYS A 351 16.16 16.51 0.35
CA CYS A 351 16.88 15.29 0.67
C CYS A 351 16.62 14.21 -0.37
N ASN A 352 17.61 13.35 -0.53
CA ASN A 352 17.60 12.24 -1.47
C ASN A 352 17.46 10.92 -0.70
N GLU A 353 16.72 10.00 -1.29
CA GLU A 353 16.56 8.65 -0.79
C GLU A 353 16.76 7.67 -1.95
N LEU A 354 17.60 6.66 -1.74
CA LEU A 354 17.73 5.51 -2.62
C LEU A 354 17.32 4.29 -1.85
N THR A 355 16.30 3.57 -2.32
CA THR A 355 15.83 2.34 -1.68
C THR A 355 15.84 1.19 -2.67
N MET A 356 16.33 0.05 -2.23
CA MET A 356 16.31 -1.21 -2.95
C MET A 356 15.50 -2.24 -2.18
N GLN A 357 14.68 -3.00 -2.86
CA GLN A 357 13.86 -4.06 -2.29
C GLN A 357 14.08 -5.38 -2.99
N LEU A 358 14.23 -6.45 -2.23
CA LEU A 358 13.99 -7.82 -2.67
C LEU A 358 12.67 -8.30 -2.04
N GLN A 359 11.73 -8.66 -2.89
CA GLN A 359 10.44 -9.22 -2.46
C GLN A 359 10.36 -10.69 -2.79
N LEU A 360 9.92 -11.48 -1.80
CA LEU A 360 9.47 -12.86 -1.94
C LEU A 360 8.01 -12.94 -1.49
N MET A 361 7.18 -13.62 -2.27
CA MET A 361 5.81 -13.95 -1.91
C MET A 361 5.49 -15.37 -2.33
N TYR A 362 4.76 -16.03 -1.46
CA TYR A 362 4.18 -17.33 -1.69
C TYR A 362 2.76 -17.37 -1.12
N TRP A 363 1.74 -17.41 -2.01
CA TRP A 363 0.30 -17.35 -1.62
C TRP A 363 -0.60 -18.04 -2.64
#